data_5b2b72096619f6fece5db4f85c0e2c73
#
_entry.id   5b2b72096619f6fece5db4f85c0e2c73
#
_cell.length_a   1.000
_cell.length_b   1.000
_cell.length_c   1.000
_cell.angle_alpha   90.00
_cell.angle_beta   90.00
_cell.angle_gamma   90.00
#
_symmetry.space_group_name_H-M   'P 1'
#
loop_
_entity.id
_entity.type
_entity.pdbx_description
1 polymer ?
#
loop_
_entity_poly.entity_id
_entity_poly.type
_entity_poly.pdbx_seq_one_letter_code
_entity_poly.pdbx_strand_id
1 'polypeptide(L)'
;MKILKYLTYSLALMLLLASCDKHEMKFVDNKVVSDMAEFQLHYFEPIANTAANYIDSVFVNGILYSSVDGSGQLLPYNGVPGGGVGKFFTVKPGEVNFKFYRKGNIVYDQNVNLTKGKQNVIVHDMNLAPIVIDNGYPYQHTSGTPSVATWDTDSLETVKFVNLLYEAEGEPYSGKLQYQWQNPRTKEWENLGNPVAFGEATERAPILIVKTTHNSSGSCRINYRILTEDGEQLQVKNSGGKTVNYSDYWTGYIGRSYMHFFRGIRTKNNFCAVSQWTSL
;
A
#
# COMPACT_ATOMS: atom_id res chain seq x y z
N MET A 1 6.15 64.27 30.22
CA MET A 1 5.45 62.99 30.45
C MET A 1 4.83 62.38 29.23
N LYS A 2 4.32 63.11 28.21
CA LYS A 2 3.72 62.54 26.97
C LYS A 2 4.74 61.85 26.05
N ILE A 3 5.93 62.43 25.87
CA ILE A 3 6.97 61.91 24.97
C ILE A 3 7.48 60.53 25.44
N LEU A 4 7.62 60.34 26.76
CA LEU A 4 8.10 59.04 27.32
C LEU A 4 7.10 57.90 27.08
N LYS A 5 5.78 58.18 27.04
CA LYS A 5 4.73 57.20 26.70
C LYS A 5 4.78 56.76 25.24
N TYR A 6 5.05 57.68 24.35
CA TYR A 6 5.18 57.36 22.92
C TYR A 6 6.43 56.53 22.62
N LEU A 7 7.50 56.80 23.36
CA LEU A 7 8.75 56.02 23.21
C LEU A 7 8.58 54.58 23.73
N THR A 8 7.85 54.36 24.82
CA THR A 8 7.55 53.02 25.34
C THR A 8 6.62 52.24 24.42
N TYR A 9 5.60 52.89 23.79
CA TYR A 9 4.73 52.23 22.85
C TYR A 9 5.47 51.85 21.53
N SER A 10 6.37 52.70 21.04
CA SER A 10 7.14 52.41 19.84
C SER A 10 8.15 51.30 20.10
N LEU A 11 8.74 51.23 21.27
CA LEU A 11 9.68 50.16 21.66
C LEU A 11 8.94 48.81 21.83
N ALA A 12 7.73 48.82 22.43
CA ALA A 12 6.89 47.64 22.55
C ALA A 12 6.42 47.12 21.20
N LEU A 13 6.09 48.03 20.25
CA LEU A 13 5.69 47.64 18.89
C LEU A 13 6.86 47.04 18.10
N MET A 14 8.09 47.57 18.24
CA MET A 14 9.28 46.99 17.64
C MET A 14 9.64 45.60 18.20
N LEU A 15 9.40 45.37 19.48
CA LEU A 15 9.61 44.06 20.12
C LEU A 15 8.59 43.02 19.64
N LEU A 16 7.35 43.46 19.33
CA LEU A 16 6.33 42.56 18.75
C LEU A 16 6.62 42.19 17.30
N LEU A 17 7.24 43.08 16.53
CA LEU A 17 7.65 42.81 15.15
C LEU A 17 8.91 41.94 15.05
N ALA A 18 9.77 41.96 16.06
CA ALA A 18 10.96 41.10 16.10
C ALA A 18 10.66 39.65 16.53
N SER A 19 9.42 39.35 16.95
CA SER A 19 9.02 38.01 17.40
C SER A 19 8.51 37.10 16.26
N CYS A 20 8.42 37.62 15.02
CA CYS A 20 7.89 36.82 13.90
C CYS A 20 8.93 36.05 13.09
N ASP A 21 10.19 36.05 13.49
CA ASP A 21 11.27 35.56 12.63
C ASP A 21 11.84 34.18 13.00
N LYS A 22 11.11 33.31 13.63
CA LYS A 22 11.64 31.95 13.94
C LYS A 22 10.61 30.85 14.07
N HIS A 23 9.72 30.76 13.12
CA HIS A 23 9.13 29.47 12.80
C HIS A 23 9.43 29.11 11.32
N GLU A 24 10.67 29.22 10.90
CA GLU A 24 11.13 28.32 9.86
C GLU A 24 11.02 26.92 10.45
N MET A 25 9.94 26.22 10.11
CA MET A 25 9.96 24.76 10.17
C MET A 25 11.08 24.35 9.23
N LYS A 26 12.27 24.16 9.74
CA LYS A 26 13.30 23.39 9.05
C LYS A 26 12.68 22.01 8.93
N PHE A 27 12.02 21.77 7.80
CA PHE A 27 11.84 20.41 7.33
C PHE A 27 13.28 19.89 7.27
N VAL A 28 13.63 19.07 8.26
CA VAL A 28 14.80 18.22 8.11
C VAL A 28 14.46 17.47 6.84
N ASP A 29 15.20 17.77 5.76
CA ASP A 29 15.16 16.92 4.59
C ASP A 29 15.25 15.51 5.15
N ASN A 30 14.18 14.77 5.08
CA ASN A 30 14.21 13.35 5.31
C ASN A 30 15.23 12.87 4.30
N LYS A 31 16.49 12.78 4.71
CA LYS A 31 17.52 12.18 3.90
C LYS A 31 16.90 10.85 3.52
N VAL A 32 16.49 10.76 2.27
CA VAL A 32 16.19 9.49 1.65
C VAL A 32 17.33 8.61 2.13
N VAL A 33 17.04 7.56 2.87
CA VAL A 33 18.08 6.67 3.40
C VAL A 33 18.52 5.86 2.18
N SER A 34 19.26 6.56 1.30
CA SER A 34 19.60 6.15 -0.05
C SER A 34 20.37 4.83 -0.12
N ASP A 35 20.89 4.38 1.02
CA ASP A 35 21.74 3.20 1.12
C ASP A 35 21.10 2.02 1.87
N MET A 36 19.83 2.13 2.26
CA MET A 36 19.09 1.09 2.97
C MET A 36 18.07 0.41 2.07
N ALA A 37 17.73 -0.81 2.40
CA ALA A 37 16.51 -1.44 1.95
C ALA A 37 15.36 -0.99 2.86
N GLU A 38 14.26 -0.58 2.26
CA GLU A 38 13.02 -0.29 2.95
C GLU A 38 11.99 -1.35 2.56
N PHE A 39 11.37 -2.01 3.52
CA PHE A 39 10.40 -3.05 3.21
C PHE A 39 9.09 -2.85 3.96
N GLN A 40 8.01 -3.24 3.29
CA GLN A 40 6.69 -3.43 3.88
C GLN A 40 6.39 -4.94 3.86
N LEU A 41 6.12 -5.51 5.04
CA LEU A 41 5.90 -6.96 5.19
C LEU A 41 4.40 -7.27 5.17
N HIS A 42 4.00 -8.18 4.29
CA HIS A 42 2.64 -8.67 4.14
C HIS A 42 2.54 -10.15 4.45
N TYR A 43 1.46 -10.53 5.12
CA TYR A 43 1.10 -11.91 5.40
C TYR A 43 -0.18 -12.26 4.65
N PHE A 44 -0.04 -12.95 3.51
CA PHE A 44 -1.11 -13.26 2.57
C PHE A 44 -1.30 -14.76 2.31
N GLU A 45 -0.83 -15.61 3.21
CA GLU A 45 -1.13 -17.04 3.13
C GLU A 45 -2.66 -17.24 3.00
N PRO A 46 -3.14 -18.02 1.99
CA PRO A 46 -4.58 -18.13 1.72
C PRO A 46 -5.30 -19.07 2.70
N ILE A 47 -5.34 -18.68 3.95
CA ILE A 47 -5.97 -19.40 5.07
C ILE A 47 -7.09 -18.56 5.69
N ALA A 48 -7.87 -19.17 6.56
CA ALA A 48 -8.96 -18.47 7.24
C ALA A 48 -8.46 -17.32 8.12
N ASN A 49 -9.11 -16.17 8.04
CA ASN A 49 -8.81 -15.01 8.90
C ASN A 49 -9.39 -15.22 10.32
N THR A 50 -8.72 -16.04 11.09
CA THR A 50 -9.09 -16.34 12.49
C THR A 50 -7.91 -16.06 13.40
N ALA A 51 -8.17 -15.76 14.67
CA ALA A 51 -7.13 -15.51 15.66
C ALA A 51 -6.12 -16.68 15.79
N ALA A 52 -6.53 -17.91 15.47
CA ALA A 52 -5.67 -19.10 15.48
C ALA A 52 -4.55 -19.02 14.44
N ASN A 53 -4.73 -18.22 13.39
CA ASN A 53 -3.79 -18.07 12.27
C ASN A 53 -2.96 -16.78 12.36
N TYR A 54 -3.18 -15.96 13.39
CA TYR A 54 -2.39 -14.74 13.58
C TYR A 54 -0.96 -15.06 14.00
N ILE A 55 -0.05 -14.24 13.53
CA ILE A 55 1.37 -14.30 13.91
C ILE A 55 1.56 -13.48 15.18
N ASP A 56 2.12 -14.10 16.21
CA ASP A 56 2.29 -13.49 17.53
C ASP A 56 3.49 -12.53 17.56
N SER A 57 4.55 -12.88 16.85
CA SER A 57 5.74 -12.03 16.75
C SER A 57 6.49 -12.24 15.44
N VAL A 58 7.12 -11.15 14.99
CA VAL A 58 7.93 -11.11 13.79
C VAL A 58 9.32 -10.62 14.14
N PHE A 59 10.31 -11.38 13.77
CA PHE A 59 11.72 -11.02 13.87
C PHE A 59 12.31 -10.82 12.47
N VAL A 60 13.16 -9.82 12.34
CA VAL A 60 13.92 -9.54 11.12
C VAL A 60 15.39 -9.44 11.51
N ASN A 61 16.24 -10.31 10.95
CA ASN A 61 17.64 -10.46 11.36
C ASN A 61 17.82 -10.61 12.89
N GLY A 62 16.92 -11.36 13.54
CA GLY A 62 16.95 -11.58 15.00
C GLY A 62 16.45 -10.40 15.83
N ILE A 63 16.05 -9.28 15.23
CA ILE A 63 15.49 -8.12 15.94
C ILE A 63 13.97 -8.21 15.91
N LEU A 64 13.32 -8.02 17.06
CA LEU A 64 11.86 -8.02 17.17
C LEU A 64 11.27 -6.78 16.50
N TYR A 65 10.41 -7.00 15.51
CA TYR A 65 9.71 -5.94 14.76
C TYR A 65 8.24 -5.78 15.15
N SER A 66 7.59 -6.87 15.54
CA SER A 66 6.20 -6.86 15.97
C SER A 66 5.94 -8.00 16.96
N SER A 67 5.16 -7.72 18.03
CA SER A 67 4.75 -8.72 19.01
C SER A 67 3.41 -8.36 19.64
N VAL A 68 2.79 -9.32 20.33
CA VAL A 68 1.58 -9.11 21.15
C VAL A 68 1.89 -8.34 22.44
N ASP A 69 3.11 -8.42 22.93
CA ASP A 69 3.52 -7.78 24.19
C ASP A 69 4.08 -6.39 23.92
N GLY A 70 3.32 -5.39 24.22
CA GLY A 70 3.74 -4.00 24.07
C GLY A 70 3.02 -3.29 22.92
N SER A 71 3.71 -2.52 22.13
CA SER A 71 3.14 -1.73 21.04
C SER A 71 2.90 -2.51 19.75
N GLY A 72 3.24 -3.79 19.72
CA GLY A 72 3.12 -4.65 18.54
C GLY A 72 1.70 -5.12 18.34
N GLN A 73 1.18 -4.96 17.15
CA GLN A 73 -0.05 -5.63 16.74
C GLN A 73 0.29 -7.00 16.21
N LEU A 74 -0.61 -7.96 16.46
CA LEU A 74 -0.59 -9.24 15.76
C LEU A 74 -0.49 -8.99 14.27
N LEU A 75 0.19 -9.90 13.55
CA LEU A 75 0.16 -9.92 12.09
C LEU A 75 -1.00 -10.83 11.64
N PRO A 76 -2.22 -10.29 11.53
CA PRO A 76 -3.36 -11.06 11.05
C PRO A 76 -3.21 -11.35 9.57
N TYR A 77 -3.88 -12.40 9.10
CA TYR A 77 -4.04 -12.62 7.67
C TYR A 77 -4.50 -11.32 6.99
N ASN A 78 -3.84 -10.97 5.89
CA ASN A 78 -4.07 -9.72 5.21
C ASN A 78 -3.68 -8.47 6.03
N GLY A 79 -2.62 -8.57 6.79
CA GLY A 79 -2.10 -7.49 7.60
C GLY A 79 -0.64 -7.17 7.33
N VAL A 80 -0.18 -6.11 7.96
CA VAL A 80 1.24 -5.74 8.06
C VAL A 80 1.57 -5.48 9.53
N PRO A 81 2.80 -5.73 10.00
CA PRO A 81 3.19 -5.36 11.34
C PRO A 81 3.01 -3.85 11.60
N GLY A 82 2.42 -3.51 12.73
CA GLY A 82 2.26 -2.11 13.14
C GLY A 82 0.99 -1.41 12.69
N GLY A 83 -0.03 -2.15 12.21
CA GLY A 83 -1.38 -1.63 11.92
C GLY A 83 -1.59 -1.10 10.51
N GLY A 84 -2.83 -0.74 10.21
CA GLY A 84 -3.38 -0.56 8.86
C GLY A 84 -2.86 0.59 8.00
N VAL A 85 -1.78 1.24 8.37
CA VAL A 85 -1.11 2.23 7.52
C VAL A 85 0.22 1.64 7.09
N GLY A 86 0.46 1.59 5.79
CA GLY A 86 1.61 0.98 5.16
C GLY A 86 2.95 1.50 5.68
N LYS A 87 3.41 0.96 6.82
CA LYS A 87 4.72 1.30 7.36
C LYS A 87 5.79 0.54 6.61
N PHE A 88 6.84 1.27 6.26
CA PHE A 88 8.09 0.69 5.80
C PHE A 88 9.08 0.60 6.96
N PHE A 89 9.81 -0.50 7.02
CA PHE A 89 10.89 -0.75 7.94
C PHE A 89 12.21 -0.72 7.17
N THR A 90 13.30 -0.34 7.82
CA THR A 90 14.61 -0.23 7.19
C THR A 90 15.55 -1.32 7.68
N VAL A 91 16.28 -1.92 6.74
CA VAL A 91 17.38 -2.87 7.00
C VAL A 91 18.55 -2.59 6.06
N LYS A 92 19.72 -3.15 6.38
CA LYS A 92 20.83 -3.15 5.41
C LYS A 92 20.46 -4.01 4.21
N PRO A 93 20.76 -3.56 2.96
CA PRO A 93 20.60 -4.40 1.79
C PRO A 93 21.43 -5.69 1.89
N GLY A 94 20.95 -6.74 1.25
CA GLY A 94 21.56 -8.06 1.26
C GLY A 94 20.61 -9.11 1.76
N GLU A 95 21.14 -10.24 2.23
CA GLU A 95 20.34 -11.32 2.79
C GLU A 95 19.71 -10.89 4.11
N VAL A 96 18.38 -11.01 4.20
CA VAL A 96 17.54 -10.66 5.36
C VAL A 96 16.73 -11.86 5.78
N ASN A 97 16.84 -12.26 7.04
CA ASN A 97 16.06 -13.34 7.62
C ASN A 97 14.74 -12.82 8.17
N PHE A 98 13.64 -13.47 7.80
CA PHE A 98 12.30 -13.26 8.36
C PHE A 98 11.87 -14.49 9.16
N LYS A 99 11.53 -14.28 10.44
CA LYS A 99 11.12 -15.35 11.33
C LYS A 99 9.81 -14.99 12.04
N PHE A 100 8.80 -15.86 11.88
CA PHE A 100 7.50 -15.66 12.51
C PHE A 100 7.24 -16.71 13.56
N TYR A 101 6.60 -16.28 14.62
CA TYR A 101 6.14 -17.14 15.70
C TYR A 101 4.62 -17.14 15.77
N ARG A 102 4.07 -18.31 16.04
CA ARG A 102 2.65 -18.55 16.34
C ARG A 102 2.56 -19.47 17.54
N LYS A 103 1.90 -19.01 18.63
CA LYS A 103 1.79 -19.74 19.90
C LYS A 103 3.15 -20.22 20.43
N GLY A 104 4.14 -19.33 20.34
CA GLY A 104 5.51 -19.60 20.79
C GLY A 104 6.35 -20.52 19.91
N ASN A 105 5.79 -21.05 18.83
CA ASN A 105 6.51 -21.90 17.89
C ASN A 105 6.91 -21.12 16.64
N ILE A 106 8.08 -21.43 16.08
CA ILE A 106 8.50 -20.91 14.79
C ILE A 106 7.61 -21.56 13.72
N VAL A 107 6.92 -20.73 12.93
CA VAL A 107 6.08 -21.17 11.80
C VAL A 107 6.63 -20.73 10.47
N TYR A 108 7.56 -19.79 10.46
CA TYR A 108 8.23 -19.29 9.27
C TYR A 108 9.68 -18.93 9.60
N ASP A 109 10.63 -19.34 8.80
CA ASP A 109 12.04 -19.00 8.94
C ASP A 109 12.70 -19.04 7.56
N GLN A 110 12.72 -17.91 6.87
CA GLN A 110 13.19 -17.82 5.49
C GLN A 110 14.09 -16.60 5.31
N ASN A 111 15.08 -16.75 4.43
CA ASN A 111 15.94 -15.69 4.00
C ASN A 111 15.49 -15.16 2.63
N VAL A 112 15.67 -13.86 2.43
CA VAL A 112 15.45 -13.21 1.14
C VAL A 112 16.47 -12.11 0.93
N ASN A 113 16.86 -11.88 -0.32
CA ASN A 113 17.77 -10.79 -0.65
C ASN A 113 16.97 -9.51 -0.91
N LEU A 114 17.18 -8.48 -0.08
CA LEU A 114 16.59 -7.17 -0.27
C LEU A 114 17.62 -6.21 -0.88
N THR A 115 17.18 -5.45 -1.87
CA THR A 115 17.98 -4.43 -2.54
C THR A 115 17.71 -3.05 -1.94
N LYS A 116 18.50 -2.05 -2.32
CA LYS A 116 18.23 -0.66 -1.96
C LYS A 116 16.86 -0.21 -2.47
N GLY A 117 16.19 0.65 -1.70
CA GLY A 117 14.89 1.22 -2.05
C GLY A 117 13.71 0.50 -1.39
N LYS A 118 12.50 0.86 -1.80
CA LYS A 118 11.26 0.36 -1.22
C LYS A 118 10.76 -0.91 -1.89
N GLN A 119 10.49 -1.93 -1.09
CA GLN A 119 10.05 -3.25 -1.54
C GLN A 119 8.90 -3.76 -0.70
N ASN A 120 8.03 -4.56 -1.30
CA ASN A 120 7.00 -5.31 -0.59
C ASN A 120 7.47 -6.75 -0.46
N VAL A 121 7.58 -7.23 0.77
CA VAL A 121 7.92 -8.62 1.11
C VAL A 121 6.62 -9.34 1.43
N ILE A 122 6.29 -10.37 0.68
CA ILE A 122 4.99 -11.02 0.72
C ILE A 122 5.16 -12.48 1.10
N VAL A 123 4.75 -12.82 2.32
CA VAL A 123 4.67 -14.21 2.76
C VAL A 123 3.30 -14.75 2.33
N HIS A 124 3.31 -15.61 1.34
CA HIS A 124 2.11 -16.20 0.73
C HIS A 124 1.97 -17.70 1.00
N ASP A 125 3.04 -18.33 1.47
CA ASP A 125 3.11 -19.72 1.87
C ASP A 125 4.16 -19.84 2.97
N MET A 126 3.85 -20.55 4.07
CA MET A 126 4.76 -20.70 5.21
C MET A 126 5.97 -21.60 4.91
N ASN A 127 5.93 -22.37 3.85
CA ASN A 127 7.00 -23.28 3.46
C ASN A 127 7.92 -22.71 2.37
N LEU A 128 7.55 -21.58 1.77
CA LEU A 128 8.25 -20.99 0.65
C LEU A 128 8.93 -19.67 1.01
N ALA A 129 9.96 -19.31 0.25
CA ALA A 129 10.54 -17.98 0.32
C ALA A 129 9.49 -16.90 -0.03
N PRO A 130 9.58 -15.70 0.56
CA PRO A 130 8.62 -14.65 0.27
C PRO A 130 8.80 -14.13 -1.17
N ILE A 131 7.71 -13.68 -1.76
CA ILE A 131 7.77 -12.91 -3.00
C ILE A 131 8.20 -11.49 -2.66
N VAL A 132 9.14 -10.93 -3.41
CA VAL A 132 9.58 -9.54 -3.26
C VAL A 132 9.20 -8.74 -4.50
N ILE A 133 8.42 -7.70 -4.30
CA ILE A 133 7.99 -6.79 -5.35
C ILE A 133 8.60 -5.42 -5.12
N ASP A 134 9.32 -4.90 -6.11
CA ASP A 134 9.76 -3.52 -6.10
C ASP A 134 8.55 -2.58 -6.07
N ASN A 135 8.54 -1.67 -5.13
CA ASN A 135 7.45 -0.72 -4.96
C ASN A 135 7.49 0.41 -6.00
N GLY A 136 8.56 0.52 -6.80
CA GLY A 136 8.72 1.57 -7.81
C GLY A 136 9.10 2.93 -7.21
N TYR A 137 9.93 2.91 -6.19
CA TYR A 137 10.51 4.14 -5.60
C TYR A 137 11.82 4.53 -6.32
N PRO A 138 12.15 5.82 -6.50
CA PRO A 138 11.35 6.97 -6.10
C PRO A 138 10.07 7.09 -6.93
N TYR A 139 8.98 7.43 -6.24
CA TYR A 139 7.73 7.68 -6.95
C TYR A 139 7.96 8.85 -7.90
N GLN A 140 7.61 8.66 -9.15
CA GLN A 140 7.40 9.81 -10.01
C GLN A 140 6.25 10.59 -9.38
N HIS A 141 6.56 11.73 -8.77
CA HIS A 141 5.52 12.67 -8.43
C HIS A 141 4.73 12.89 -9.71
N THR A 142 3.47 12.51 -9.68
CA THR A 142 2.56 13.01 -10.71
C THR A 142 2.60 14.53 -10.55
N SER A 143 3.36 15.18 -11.41
CA SER A 143 3.66 16.61 -11.36
C SER A 143 2.46 17.44 -11.80
N GLY A 144 1.34 17.18 -11.20
CA GLY A 144 0.15 17.96 -11.26
C GLY A 144 -0.22 18.31 -9.84
N THR A 145 0.45 19.30 -9.26
CA THR A 145 -0.19 20.02 -8.19
C THR A 145 -1.43 20.64 -8.83
N PRO A 146 -2.65 20.19 -8.53
CA PRO A 146 -3.82 20.79 -9.10
C PRO A 146 -3.76 22.25 -8.67
N SER A 147 -3.60 23.18 -9.62
CA SER A 147 -3.94 24.54 -9.29
C SER A 147 -5.40 24.53 -8.88
N VAL A 148 -5.73 25.21 -7.80
CA VAL A 148 -7.08 25.26 -7.22
C VAL A 148 -8.15 25.64 -8.26
N ALA A 149 -7.74 26.17 -9.42
CA ALA A 149 -8.58 26.59 -10.52
C ALA A 149 -8.96 25.50 -11.54
N THR A 150 -8.29 24.33 -11.53
CA THR A 150 -8.50 23.29 -12.55
C THR A 150 -8.80 21.93 -11.95
N TRP A 151 -9.75 21.88 -11.04
CA TRP A 151 -10.20 20.63 -10.38
C TRP A 151 -10.62 19.52 -11.36
N ASP A 152 -10.77 19.81 -12.62
CA ASP A 152 -11.35 18.89 -13.60
C ASP A 152 -10.34 18.15 -14.47
N THR A 153 -9.06 18.48 -14.46
CA THR A 153 -8.22 17.98 -15.54
C THR A 153 -7.09 17.04 -15.15
N ASP A 154 -6.47 17.14 -13.96
CA ASP A 154 -5.18 16.48 -13.77
C ASP A 154 -4.97 15.85 -12.39
N SER A 155 -6.03 15.38 -11.78
CA SER A 155 -5.91 14.71 -10.49
C SER A 155 -5.66 13.23 -10.70
N LEU A 156 -4.52 12.75 -10.23
CA LEU A 156 -4.10 11.38 -10.42
C LEU A 156 -3.76 10.73 -9.06
N GLU A 157 -4.02 9.45 -8.97
CA GLU A 157 -3.34 8.51 -8.08
C GLU A 157 -2.50 7.56 -8.91
N THR A 158 -1.65 6.77 -8.29
CA THR A 158 -0.94 5.69 -8.98
C THR A 158 -1.23 4.36 -8.33
N VAL A 159 -1.36 3.33 -9.16
CA VAL A 159 -1.61 1.96 -8.72
C VAL A 159 -0.59 1.01 -9.36
N LYS A 160 -0.13 0.05 -8.57
CA LYS A 160 0.62 -1.12 -9.02
C LYS A 160 -0.17 -2.36 -8.61
N PHE A 161 -0.51 -3.20 -9.56
CA PHE A 161 -1.28 -4.43 -9.31
C PHE A 161 -0.34 -5.62 -9.15
N VAL A 162 -0.65 -6.51 -8.22
CA VAL A 162 0.09 -7.75 -7.95
C VAL A 162 -0.87 -8.92 -7.96
N ASN A 163 -0.54 -9.97 -8.71
CA ASN A 163 -1.31 -11.20 -8.75
C ASN A 163 -0.79 -12.21 -7.73
N LEU A 164 -1.62 -12.53 -6.73
CA LEU A 164 -1.38 -13.55 -5.70
C LEU A 164 -2.56 -14.52 -5.60
N LEU A 165 -3.28 -14.74 -6.72
CA LEU A 165 -4.43 -15.61 -6.76
C LEU A 165 -4.02 -17.08 -6.75
N TYR A 166 -4.65 -17.87 -5.91
CA TYR A 166 -4.60 -19.33 -5.93
C TYR A 166 -5.83 -19.90 -6.64
N GLU A 167 -5.64 -20.97 -7.40
CA GLU A 167 -6.72 -21.78 -7.95
C GLU A 167 -7.36 -22.62 -6.85
N ALA A 168 -6.51 -23.33 -6.09
CA ALA A 168 -6.85 -24.14 -4.94
C ALA A 168 -5.77 -23.97 -3.85
N GLU A 169 -5.95 -24.60 -2.70
CA GLU A 169 -4.97 -24.56 -1.62
C GLU A 169 -3.63 -25.16 -2.07
N GLY A 170 -2.57 -24.37 -1.97
CA GLY A 170 -1.23 -24.74 -2.43
C GLY A 170 -1.03 -24.71 -3.95
N GLU A 171 -2.05 -24.37 -4.73
CA GLU A 171 -2.01 -24.32 -6.20
C GLU A 171 -2.17 -22.89 -6.70
N PRO A 172 -1.08 -22.17 -7.04
CA PRO A 172 -1.19 -20.86 -7.68
C PRO A 172 -2.00 -20.90 -8.97
N TYR A 173 -2.76 -19.85 -9.23
CA TYR A 173 -3.46 -19.71 -10.50
C TYR A 173 -2.45 -19.64 -11.65
N SER A 174 -2.58 -20.54 -12.63
CA SER A 174 -1.57 -20.74 -13.68
C SER A 174 -1.64 -19.72 -14.82
N GLY A 175 -2.77 -19.01 -14.98
CA GLY A 175 -2.95 -18.00 -16.02
C GLY A 175 -2.44 -16.63 -15.59
N LYS A 176 -2.38 -15.71 -16.54
CA LYS A 176 -2.12 -14.30 -16.27
C LYS A 176 -3.43 -13.55 -15.98
N LEU A 177 -3.34 -12.53 -15.15
CA LEU A 177 -4.48 -11.68 -14.80
C LEU A 177 -4.26 -10.25 -15.29
N GLN A 178 -5.27 -9.70 -15.97
CA GLN A 178 -5.33 -8.31 -16.39
C GLN A 178 -6.23 -7.52 -15.43
N TYR A 179 -5.67 -6.52 -14.79
CA TYR A 179 -6.45 -5.56 -14.03
C TYR A 179 -7.01 -4.49 -14.95
N GLN A 180 -8.32 -4.25 -14.87
CA GLN A 180 -8.99 -3.13 -15.54
C GLN A 180 -9.69 -2.24 -14.54
N TRP A 181 -9.60 -0.95 -14.74
CA TRP A 181 -10.32 0.06 -13.98
C TRP A 181 -11.28 0.83 -14.88
N GLN A 182 -12.39 1.29 -14.33
CA GLN A 182 -13.35 2.08 -15.09
C GLN A 182 -13.02 3.55 -14.93
N ASN A 183 -12.69 4.21 -16.02
CA ASN A 183 -12.43 5.64 -16.03
C ASN A 183 -13.65 6.39 -15.49
N PRO A 184 -13.51 7.17 -14.41
CA PRO A 184 -14.67 7.81 -13.77
C PRO A 184 -15.31 8.89 -14.64
N ARG A 185 -14.62 9.39 -15.69
CA ARG A 185 -15.11 10.41 -16.61
C ARG A 185 -15.78 9.79 -17.83
N THR A 186 -15.10 8.93 -18.57
CA THR A 186 -15.60 8.34 -19.81
C THR A 186 -16.48 7.14 -19.59
N LYS A 187 -16.38 6.48 -18.42
CA LYS A 187 -17.03 5.19 -18.07
C LYS A 187 -16.50 4.01 -18.87
N GLU A 188 -15.45 4.20 -19.64
CA GLU A 188 -14.78 3.11 -20.36
C GLU A 188 -13.85 2.31 -19.44
N TRP A 189 -13.61 1.06 -19.81
CA TRP A 189 -12.67 0.19 -19.11
C TRP A 189 -11.27 0.33 -19.70
N GLU A 190 -10.31 0.60 -18.84
CA GLU A 190 -8.91 0.80 -19.20
C GLU A 190 -8.02 -0.25 -18.51
N ASN A 191 -7.01 -0.75 -19.22
CA ASN A 191 -6.05 -1.70 -18.66
C ASN A 191 -5.05 -0.99 -17.75
N LEU A 192 -4.77 -1.59 -16.61
CA LEU A 192 -3.65 -1.22 -15.76
C LEU A 192 -2.43 -2.09 -16.13
N GLY A 193 -1.60 -1.57 -17.02
CA GLY A 193 -0.43 -2.32 -17.52
C GLY A 193 -0.79 -3.59 -18.30
N ASN A 194 0.17 -4.50 -18.38
CA ASN A 194 0.02 -5.81 -19.04
C ASN A 194 -0.49 -6.88 -18.06
N PRO A 195 -1.05 -7.99 -18.57
CA PRO A 195 -1.40 -9.14 -17.72
C PRO A 195 -0.18 -9.72 -17.01
N VAL A 196 -0.34 -10.08 -15.74
CA VAL A 196 0.74 -10.59 -14.87
C VAL A 196 0.44 -11.99 -14.35
N ALA A 197 1.46 -12.84 -14.31
CA ALA A 197 1.39 -14.18 -13.72
C ALA A 197 1.38 -14.11 -12.18
N PHE A 198 1.17 -15.26 -11.55
CA PHE A 198 1.27 -15.37 -10.08
C PHE A 198 2.65 -14.90 -9.59
N GLY A 199 2.67 -14.08 -8.55
CA GLY A 199 3.88 -13.51 -7.98
C GLY A 199 4.47 -12.32 -8.75
N GLU A 200 3.86 -11.93 -9.85
CA GLU A 200 4.30 -10.78 -10.65
C GLU A 200 3.44 -9.54 -10.39
N ALA A 201 3.97 -8.40 -10.78
CA ALA A 201 3.32 -7.09 -10.68
C ALA A 201 3.32 -6.35 -12.01
N THR A 202 2.31 -5.52 -12.23
CA THR A 202 2.32 -4.54 -13.31
C THR A 202 3.37 -3.46 -13.05
N GLU A 203 3.71 -2.68 -14.07
CA GLU A 203 4.29 -1.36 -13.83
C GLU A 203 3.31 -0.48 -13.06
N ARG A 204 3.85 0.53 -12.38
CA ARG A 204 3.02 1.51 -11.70
C ARG A 204 2.39 2.45 -12.74
N ALA A 205 1.07 2.56 -12.72
CA ALA A 205 0.34 3.34 -13.70
C ALA A 205 -0.55 4.41 -13.02
N PRO A 206 -0.72 5.57 -13.66
CA PRO A 206 -1.62 6.61 -13.18
C PRO A 206 -3.09 6.22 -13.40
N ILE A 207 -3.94 6.58 -12.46
CA ILE A 207 -5.39 6.44 -12.52
C ILE A 207 -6.03 7.79 -12.28
N LEU A 208 -7.00 8.15 -13.11
CA LEU A 208 -7.70 9.43 -13.02
C LEU A 208 -8.64 9.46 -11.81
N ILE A 209 -8.47 10.48 -10.98
CA ILE A 209 -9.38 10.81 -9.88
C ILE A 209 -10.18 12.03 -10.25
N VAL A 210 -11.48 11.86 -10.42
CA VAL A 210 -12.40 12.95 -10.70
C VAL A 210 -13.05 13.42 -9.40
N LYS A 211 -12.75 14.65 -9.01
CA LYS A 211 -13.42 15.26 -7.86
C LYS A 211 -14.88 15.53 -8.22
N THR A 212 -15.79 15.02 -7.42
CA THR A 212 -17.21 15.36 -7.55
C THR A 212 -17.54 16.56 -6.66
N THR A 213 -18.57 17.32 -7.03
CA THR A 213 -19.06 18.48 -6.24
C THR A 213 -19.50 18.11 -4.84
N HIS A 214 -19.76 16.82 -4.58
CA HIS A 214 -20.20 16.29 -3.28
C HIS A 214 -19.07 15.76 -2.41
N ASN A 215 -17.84 15.70 -2.93
CA ASN A 215 -16.71 15.15 -2.19
C ASN A 215 -15.57 16.18 -2.12
N SER A 216 -15.50 16.90 -1.00
CA SER A 216 -14.44 17.89 -0.74
C SER A 216 -13.07 17.26 -0.48
N SER A 217 -12.99 15.95 -0.28
CA SER A 217 -11.75 15.26 0.13
C SER A 217 -10.80 14.92 -1.03
N GLY A 218 -11.15 15.25 -2.27
CA GLY A 218 -10.30 14.91 -3.42
C GLY A 218 -10.22 13.41 -3.66
N SER A 219 -11.34 12.71 -3.55
CA SER A 219 -11.45 11.28 -3.79
C SER A 219 -12.63 10.95 -4.69
N CYS A 220 -12.57 9.80 -5.35
CA CYS A 220 -13.72 9.26 -6.06
C CYS A 220 -13.74 7.73 -6.00
N ARG A 221 -14.92 7.17 -6.24
CA ARG A 221 -15.08 5.72 -6.39
C ARG A 221 -14.58 5.30 -7.76
N ILE A 222 -13.68 4.32 -7.78
CA ILE A 222 -13.16 3.68 -8.97
C ILE A 222 -13.64 2.23 -8.98
N ASN A 223 -14.43 1.86 -9.98
CA ASN A 223 -14.79 0.46 -10.19
C ASN A 223 -13.65 -0.26 -10.90
N TYR A 224 -13.44 -1.53 -10.58
CA TYR A 224 -12.44 -2.34 -11.25
C TYR A 224 -12.94 -3.77 -11.46
N ARG A 225 -12.30 -4.47 -12.37
CA ARG A 225 -12.52 -5.89 -12.63
C ARG A 225 -11.20 -6.57 -12.98
N ILE A 226 -11.18 -7.87 -12.86
CA ILE A 226 -10.03 -8.70 -13.24
C ILE A 226 -10.46 -9.55 -14.42
N LEU A 227 -9.60 -9.58 -15.45
CA LEU A 227 -9.77 -10.44 -16.61
C LEU A 227 -8.71 -11.55 -16.60
N THR A 228 -9.02 -12.65 -17.24
CA THR A 228 -8.05 -13.68 -17.63
C THR A 228 -7.23 -13.20 -18.83
N GLU A 229 -6.18 -13.91 -19.18
CA GLU A 229 -5.36 -13.61 -20.37
C GLU A 229 -6.14 -13.67 -21.69
N ASP A 230 -7.23 -14.43 -21.74
CA ASP A 230 -8.13 -14.53 -22.90
C ASP A 230 -9.10 -13.34 -23.01
N GLY A 231 -9.03 -12.40 -22.06
CA GLY A 231 -9.90 -11.22 -22.03
C GLY A 231 -11.27 -11.44 -21.38
N GLU A 232 -11.55 -12.65 -20.91
CA GLU A 232 -12.78 -12.97 -20.19
C GLU A 232 -12.72 -12.47 -18.74
N GLN A 233 -13.85 -12.06 -18.19
CA GLN A 233 -13.89 -11.64 -16.79
C GLN A 233 -13.66 -12.84 -15.86
N LEU A 234 -12.68 -12.71 -14.96
CA LEU A 234 -12.32 -13.76 -14.02
C LEU A 234 -13.53 -14.19 -13.19
N GLN A 235 -13.79 -15.49 -13.16
CA GLN A 235 -14.85 -16.07 -12.36
C GLN A 235 -14.33 -16.56 -11.01
N VAL A 236 -15.04 -16.22 -9.94
CA VAL A 236 -14.75 -16.60 -8.55
C VAL A 236 -15.99 -17.12 -7.85
N LYS A 237 -15.83 -17.77 -6.71
CA LYS A 237 -16.97 -18.13 -5.84
C LYS A 237 -17.34 -16.96 -4.93
N ASN A 238 -18.62 -16.60 -4.91
CA ASN A 238 -19.16 -15.65 -3.94
C ASN A 238 -19.50 -16.33 -2.59
N SER A 239 -19.97 -15.56 -1.62
CA SER A 239 -20.33 -16.06 -0.29
C SER A 239 -21.41 -17.16 -0.29
N GLY A 240 -22.28 -17.17 -1.29
CA GLY A 240 -23.30 -18.21 -1.50
C GLY A 240 -22.80 -19.41 -2.29
N GLY A 241 -21.51 -19.51 -2.63
CA GLY A 241 -20.92 -20.60 -3.40
C GLY A 241 -21.21 -20.57 -4.90
N LYS A 242 -21.90 -19.53 -5.40
CA LYS A 242 -22.15 -19.36 -6.84
C LYS A 242 -20.92 -18.81 -7.54
N THR A 243 -20.67 -19.30 -8.74
CA THR A 243 -19.66 -18.71 -9.62
C THR A 243 -20.19 -17.40 -10.19
N VAL A 244 -19.39 -16.32 -10.01
CA VAL A 244 -19.72 -14.97 -10.48
C VAL A 244 -18.50 -14.32 -11.09
N ASN A 245 -18.70 -13.38 -11.98
CA ASN A 245 -17.64 -12.53 -12.52
C ASN A 245 -17.11 -11.61 -11.43
N TYR A 246 -15.78 -11.57 -11.26
CA TYR A 246 -15.16 -10.73 -10.24
C TYR A 246 -15.12 -9.26 -10.65
N SER A 247 -15.72 -8.42 -9.85
CA SER A 247 -15.60 -6.96 -9.91
C SER A 247 -15.80 -6.38 -8.53
N ASP A 248 -15.18 -5.22 -8.28
CA ASP A 248 -15.29 -4.51 -7.02
C ASP A 248 -14.98 -3.02 -7.26
N TYR A 249 -14.81 -2.27 -6.20
CA TYR A 249 -14.42 -0.86 -6.26
C TYR A 249 -13.50 -0.49 -5.10
N TRP A 250 -12.76 0.61 -5.29
CA TRP A 250 -12.09 1.28 -4.18
C TRP A 250 -12.38 2.78 -4.21
N THR A 251 -11.98 3.47 -3.15
CA THR A 251 -11.99 4.91 -3.10
C THR A 251 -10.57 5.40 -3.38
N GLY A 252 -10.37 5.95 -4.58
CA GLY A 252 -9.11 6.56 -4.97
C GLY A 252 -8.96 7.98 -4.41
N TYR A 253 -7.75 8.39 -4.09
CA TYR A 253 -7.42 9.72 -3.56
C TYR A 253 -6.32 10.38 -4.36
N ILE A 254 -6.49 11.66 -4.66
CA ILE A 254 -5.49 12.47 -5.36
C ILE A 254 -4.12 12.40 -4.69
N GLY A 255 -3.08 12.19 -5.49
CA GLY A 255 -1.69 12.20 -5.05
C GLY A 255 -1.24 10.98 -4.26
N ARG A 256 -2.09 9.98 -4.06
CA ARG A 256 -1.70 8.74 -3.39
C ARG A 256 -1.13 7.72 -4.35
N SER A 257 -0.28 6.86 -3.80
CA SER A 257 0.26 5.69 -4.47
C SER A 257 -0.19 4.43 -3.75
N TYR A 258 -0.68 3.45 -4.51
CA TYR A 258 -1.21 2.21 -3.96
C TYR A 258 -0.55 0.97 -4.56
N MET A 259 -0.50 -0.09 -3.73
CA MET A 259 -0.31 -1.47 -4.15
C MET A 259 -1.64 -2.19 -4.02
N HIS A 260 -2.10 -2.81 -5.10
CA HIS A 260 -3.31 -3.63 -5.12
C HIS A 260 -2.93 -5.10 -5.25
N PHE A 261 -3.07 -5.85 -4.17
CA PHE A 261 -2.77 -7.29 -4.14
C PHE A 261 -4.06 -8.07 -4.34
N PHE A 262 -4.22 -8.70 -5.49
CA PHE A 262 -5.33 -9.62 -5.71
C PHE A 262 -4.95 -11.01 -5.19
N ARG A 263 -5.62 -11.46 -4.16
CA ARG A 263 -5.26 -12.62 -3.38
C ARG A 263 -6.46 -13.46 -2.99
N GLY A 264 -6.21 -14.67 -2.52
CA GLY A 264 -7.20 -15.63 -2.05
C GLY A 264 -7.25 -16.87 -2.92
N ILE A 265 -8.27 -17.69 -2.76
CA ILE A 265 -8.48 -18.92 -3.52
C ILE A 265 -9.75 -18.77 -4.37
N ARG A 266 -9.60 -18.87 -5.69
CA ARG A 266 -10.65 -18.64 -6.66
C ARG A 266 -11.88 -19.55 -6.46
N THR A 267 -11.65 -20.79 -6.07
CA THR A 267 -12.66 -21.81 -5.91
C THR A 267 -13.30 -21.88 -4.53
N LYS A 268 -12.82 -21.08 -3.56
CA LYS A 268 -13.43 -20.99 -2.22
C LYS A 268 -14.42 -19.84 -2.12
N ASN A 269 -15.48 -20.06 -1.32
CA ASN A 269 -16.54 -19.08 -1.13
C ASN A 269 -16.01 -17.80 -0.47
N ASN A 270 -16.22 -16.66 -1.14
CA ASN A 270 -15.86 -15.32 -0.66
C ASN A 270 -14.39 -15.17 -0.19
N PHE A 271 -13.48 -15.85 -0.88
CA PHE A 271 -12.07 -15.88 -0.46
C PHE A 271 -11.12 -15.06 -1.35
N CYS A 272 -11.65 -14.44 -2.41
CA CYS A 272 -10.86 -13.57 -3.29
C CYS A 272 -11.18 -12.10 -3.03
N ALA A 273 -10.14 -11.30 -2.90
CA ALA A 273 -10.26 -9.85 -2.76
C ALA A 273 -8.99 -9.13 -3.18
N VAL A 274 -9.11 -7.87 -3.58
CA VAL A 274 -7.97 -6.95 -3.65
C VAL A 274 -7.73 -6.37 -2.27
N SER A 275 -6.50 -6.53 -1.79
CA SER A 275 -6.00 -5.81 -0.62
C SER A 275 -5.26 -4.58 -1.08
N GLN A 276 -5.67 -3.43 -0.60
CA GLN A 276 -5.15 -2.13 -0.98
C GLN A 276 -4.25 -1.57 0.11
N TRP A 277 -3.02 -1.24 -0.23
CA TRP A 277 -2.05 -0.66 0.70
C TRP A 277 -1.41 0.58 0.10
N THR A 278 -1.26 1.60 0.92
CA THR A 278 -0.52 2.79 0.51
C THR A 278 0.97 2.50 0.45
N SER A 279 1.61 3.06 -0.55
CA SER A 279 3.05 2.94 -0.81
C SER A 279 3.86 4.12 -0.26
N LEU A 280 3.28 4.92 0.62
CA LEU A 280 3.93 6.11 1.19
C LEU A 280 4.82 5.80 2.38
#